data_e0c52173ef5324400636c3ead5d07cfb
#
_entry.id   e0c52173ef5324400636c3ead5d07cfb
#
_cell.length_a   1.000
_cell.length_b   1.000
_cell.length_c   1.000
_cell.angle_alpha   90.00
_cell.angle_beta   90.00
_cell.angle_gamma   90.00
#
_symmetry.space_group_name_H-M   'P 1'
#
loop_
_entity.id
_entity.type
_entity.pdbx_description
1 polymer ?
#
loop_
_entity_poly.entity_id
_entity_poly.type
_entity_poly.pdbx_seq_one_letter_code
_entity_poly.pdbx_strand_id
1 'polypeptide(L)'
;LLAFPVTMKINENSVDDAVLALLWLTLHDGHRAWKGHDWDVLGRLHEKGLILDPVGKAKSVALTKDGLRRSEELFKALFTNAPKT
;
A
#
# COMPACT_ATOMS: atom_id res chain seq x y z
N LEU A 1 14.41 10.09 15.32
CA LEU A 1 13.04 9.64 15.16
C LEU A 1 12.05 10.68 15.63
N LEU A 2 11.02 10.88 14.85
CA LEU A 2 9.95 11.79 15.21
C LEU A 2 8.99 11.07 16.16
N ALA A 3 8.73 11.71 17.29
CA ALA A 3 7.70 11.22 18.21
C ALA A 3 6.39 11.93 17.86
N PHE A 4 5.31 11.16 17.80
CA PHE A 4 4.00 11.75 17.58
C PHE A 4 3.51 12.43 18.84
N PRO A 5 2.82 13.58 18.72
CA PRO A 5 2.17 14.20 19.88
C PRO A 5 1.19 13.21 20.52
N VAL A 6 1.11 13.27 21.86
CA VAL A 6 0.22 12.34 22.59
C VAL A 6 -1.25 12.49 22.19
N THR A 7 -1.63 13.65 21.67
CA THR A 7 -2.99 13.89 21.19
C THR A 7 -3.23 13.42 19.76
N MET A 8 -2.16 13.07 19.02
CA MET A 8 -2.30 12.62 17.64
C MET A 8 -2.74 11.17 17.59
N LYS A 9 -3.82 10.92 16.88
CA LYS A 9 -4.30 9.57 16.61
C LYS A 9 -4.10 9.27 15.14
N ILE A 10 -3.41 8.18 14.84
CA ILE A 10 -3.15 7.77 13.47
C ILE A 10 -4.32 6.93 12.98
N ASN A 11 -4.85 7.30 11.82
CA ASN A 11 -5.84 6.49 11.14
C ASN A 11 -5.10 5.42 10.34
N GLU A 12 -4.93 4.24 10.92
CA GLU A 12 -4.17 3.17 10.30
C GLU A 12 -4.76 2.71 8.99
N ASN A 13 -6.09 2.68 8.88
CA ASN A 13 -6.73 2.29 7.62
C ASN A 13 -6.39 3.25 6.49
N SER A 14 -6.36 4.55 6.77
CA SER A 14 -5.97 5.53 5.75
C SER A 14 -4.51 5.40 5.36
N VAL A 15 -3.64 5.11 6.31
CA VAL A 15 -2.21 4.87 6.03
C VAL A 15 -2.06 3.62 5.15
N ASP A 16 -2.77 2.55 5.50
CA ASP A 16 -2.72 1.31 4.75
C ASP A 16 -3.21 1.51 3.31
N ASP A 17 -4.30 2.28 3.14
CA ASP A 17 -4.82 2.61 1.82
C ASP A 17 -3.80 3.40 0.99
N ALA A 18 -3.14 4.36 1.60
CA ALA A 18 -2.12 5.16 0.92
C ALA A 18 -0.94 4.29 0.47
N VAL A 19 -0.47 3.40 1.34
CA VAL A 19 0.65 2.51 1.00
C VAL A 19 0.23 1.54 -0.11
N LEU A 20 -0.97 0.97 -0.02
CA LEU A 20 -1.47 0.08 -1.07
C LEU A 20 -1.53 0.80 -2.41
N ALA A 21 -2.00 2.03 -2.43
CA ALA A 21 -2.02 2.85 -3.65
C ALA A 21 -0.61 3.07 -4.19
N LEU A 22 0.35 3.36 -3.32
CA LEU A 22 1.74 3.58 -3.74
C LEU A 22 2.40 2.29 -4.23
N LEU A 23 1.98 1.14 -3.76
CA LEU A 23 2.45 -0.13 -4.33
C LEU A 23 2.07 -0.24 -5.80
N TRP A 24 0.86 0.22 -6.17
CA TRP A 24 0.45 0.21 -7.57
C TRP A 24 1.37 1.06 -8.44
N LEU A 25 1.88 2.16 -7.91
CA LEU A 25 2.79 3.04 -8.64
C LEU A 25 4.07 2.32 -9.10
N THR A 26 4.57 1.38 -8.30
CA THR A 26 5.80 0.67 -8.61
C THR A 26 5.54 -0.75 -9.12
N LEU A 27 4.33 -1.00 -9.60
CA LEU A 27 3.94 -2.34 -10.06
C LEU A 27 4.82 -2.79 -11.24
N HIS A 28 5.30 -4.01 -11.16
CA HIS A 28 6.13 -4.62 -12.20
C HIS A 28 5.86 -6.12 -12.22
N ASP A 29 6.27 -6.78 -13.27
CA ASP A 29 6.05 -8.22 -13.46
C ASP A 29 4.58 -8.62 -13.25
N GLY A 30 3.67 -7.71 -13.56
CA GLY A 30 2.23 -7.94 -13.54
C GLY A 30 1.57 -7.84 -12.17
N HIS A 31 2.27 -8.19 -11.10
CA HIS A 31 1.63 -8.25 -9.77
C HIS A 31 2.58 -8.01 -8.60
N ARG A 32 3.79 -7.55 -8.88
CA ARG A 32 4.77 -7.29 -7.82
C ARG A 32 5.02 -5.79 -7.71
N ALA A 33 5.38 -5.35 -6.51
CA ALA A 33 5.70 -3.97 -6.23
C ALA A 33 6.85 -3.90 -5.22
N TRP A 34 7.56 -2.78 -5.21
CA TRP A 34 8.63 -2.59 -4.23
C TRP A 34 8.05 -2.48 -2.83
N LYS A 35 8.65 -3.17 -1.86
CA LYS A 35 8.13 -3.22 -0.49
C LYS A 35 8.87 -2.32 0.50
N GLY A 36 9.45 -1.23 0.04
CA GLY A 36 10.15 -0.28 0.90
C GLY A 36 9.20 0.63 1.66
N HIS A 37 8.32 0.05 2.48
CA HIS A 37 7.32 0.77 3.27
C HIS A 37 7.40 0.33 4.72
N ASP A 38 6.62 0.97 5.58
CA ASP A 38 6.56 0.61 6.99
C ASP A 38 6.17 -0.86 7.14
N TRP A 39 6.92 -1.56 7.98
CA TRP A 39 6.74 -3.01 8.12
C TRP A 39 5.38 -3.38 8.71
N ASP A 40 4.88 -2.60 9.67
CA ASP A 40 3.58 -2.86 10.28
C ASP A 40 2.45 -2.66 9.28
N VAL A 41 2.58 -1.68 8.39
CA VAL A 41 1.61 -1.47 7.31
C VAL A 41 1.59 -2.68 6.38
N LEU A 42 2.75 -3.18 6.00
CA LEU A 42 2.82 -4.38 5.15
C LEU A 42 2.16 -5.57 5.83
N GLY A 43 2.39 -5.74 7.14
CA GLY A 43 1.75 -6.80 7.92
C GLY A 43 0.23 -6.70 7.89
N ARG A 44 -0.31 -5.50 8.06
CA ARG A 44 -1.76 -5.29 8.01
C ARG A 44 -2.32 -5.55 6.61
N LEU A 45 -1.63 -5.12 5.56
CA LEU A 45 -2.06 -5.40 4.19
C LEU A 45 -2.09 -6.89 3.91
N HIS A 46 -1.12 -7.62 4.46
CA HIS A 46 -1.11 -9.09 4.33
C HIS A 46 -2.31 -9.70 5.07
N GLU A 47 -2.58 -9.25 6.28
CA GLU A 47 -3.73 -9.72 7.06
C GLU A 47 -5.06 -9.44 6.37
N LYS A 48 -5.14 -8.33 5.65
CA LYS A 48 -6.33 -7.96 4.88
C LYS A 48 -6.48 -8.76 3.58
N GLY A 49 -5.51 -9.59 3.24
CA GLY A 49 -5.56 -10.38 2.02
C GLY A 49 -5.24 -9.60 0.75
N LEU A 50 -4.56 -8.48 0.87
CA LEU A 50 -4.26 -7.60 -0.27
C LEU A 50 -2.86 -7.84 -0.84
N ILE A 51 -1.94 -8.33 -0.03
CA ILE A 51 -0.61 -8.76 -0.48
C ILE A 51 -0.32 -10.14 0.08
N LEU A 52 0.62 -10.83 -0.56
CA LEU A 52 1.13 -12.09 -0.04
C LEU A 52 2.13 -11.78 1.08
N ASP A 53 2.62 -12.82 1.75
CA ASP A 53 3.53 -12.65 2.89
C ASP A 53 4.72 -11.78 2.50
N PRO A 54 4.92 -10.62 3.15
CA PRO A 54 6.03 -9.73 2.82
C PRO A 54 7.37 -10.19 3.38
N VAL A 55 7.38 -11.20 4.25
CA VAL A 55 8.62 -11.73 4.82
C VAL A 55 9.41 -12.43 3.71
N GLY A 56 10.70 -12.14 3.63
CA GLY A 56 11.58 -12.77 2.67
C GLY A 56 12.67 -11.82 2.19
N LYS A 57 13.60 -12.37 1.41
CA LYS A 57 14.76 -11.62 0.94
C LYS A 57 14.46 -10.76 -0.28
N ALA A 58 13.39 -11.01 -0.99
CA ALA A 58 13.03 -10.22 -2.16
C ALA A 58 12.72 -8.79 -1.76
N LYS A 59 13.13 -7.84 -2.60
CA LYS A 59 12.83 -6.43 -2.38
C LYS A 59 11.43 -6.05 -2.81
N SER A 60 10.71 -6.97 -3.40
CA SER A 60 9.35 -6.78 -3.87
C SER A 60 8.40 -7.71 -3.14
N VAL A 61 7.12 -7.36 -3.19
CA VAL A 61 6.03 -8.14 -2.63
C VAL A 61 5.00 -8.37 -3.73
N ALA A 62 4.32 -9.52 -3.68
CA ALA A 62 3.27 -9.82 -4.65
C ALA A 62 1.93 -9.34 -4.11
N LEU A 63 1.13 -8.72 -4.98
CA LEU A 63 -0.23 -8.35 -4.65
C LEU A 63 -1.16 -9.50 -5.02
N THR A 64 -2.23 -9.66 -4.25
CA THR A 64 -3.30 -10.59 -4.59
C THR A 64 -4.18 -9.96 -5.68
N LYS A 65 -5.13 -10.72 -6.24
CA LYS A 65 -6.11 -10.16 -7.16
C LYS A 65 -6.85 -8.98 -6.55
N ASP A 66 -7.30 -9.14 -5.31
CA ASP A 66 -7.98 -8.05 -4.60
C ASP A 66 -7.05 -6.87 -4.37
N GLY A 67 -5.79 -7.15 -4.03
CA GLY A 67 -4.78 -6.12 -3.85
C GLY A 67 -4.53 -5.33 -5.13
N LEU A 68 -4.43 -6.01 -6.26
CA LEU A 68 -4.24 -5.34 -7.55
C LEU A 68 -5.42 -4.41 -7.86
N ARG A 69 -6.63 -4.91 -7.75
CA ARG A 69 -7.83 -4.13 -8.02
C ARG A 69 -7.94 -2.94 -7.07
N ARG A 70 -7.78 -3.19 -5.79
CA ARG A 70 -7.93 -2.15 -4.78
C ARG A 70 -6.84 -1.09 -4.87
N SER A 71 -5.59 -1.50 -5.14
CA SER A 71 -4.49 -0.56 -5.28
C SER A 71 -4.70 0.39 -6.45
N GLU A 72 -5.20 -0.12 -7.57
CA GLU A 72 -5.50 0.72 -8.72
C GLU A 72 -6.61 1.73 -8.41
N GLU A 73 -7.69 1.27 -7.78
CA GLU A 73 -8.80 2.14 -7.38
C GLU A 73 -8.32 3.26 -6.46
N LEU A 74 -7.53 2.90 -5.45
CA LEU A 74 -7.02 3.85 -4.48
C LEU A 74 -6.04 4.83 -5.11
N PHE A 75 -5.18 4.34 -5.99
CA PHE A 75 -4.23 5.22 -6.66
C PHE A 75 -4.96 6.28 -7.47
N LYS A 76 -5.97 5.87 -8.23
CA LYS A 76 -6.78 6.80 -9.03
C LYS A 76 -7.49 7.82 -8.14
N ALA A 77 -8.04 7.37 -7.03
CA ALA A 77 -8.79 8.24 -6.12
C ALA A 77 -7.90 9.23 -5.38
N LEU A 78 -6.73 8.79 -4.93
CA LEU A 78 -5.89 9.58 -4.03
C LEU A 78 -4.83 10.39 -4.76
N PHE A 79 -4.32 9.90 -5.88
CA PHE A 79 -3.11 10.44 -6.49
C PHE A 79 -3.24 10.85 -7.95
N THR A 80 -4.46 10.92 -8.48
CA THR A 80 -4.68 11.44 -9.83
C THR A 80 -5.62 12.62 -9.78
N ASN A 81 -5.48 13.51 -10.77
CA ASN A 81 -6.40 14.62 -10.93
C ASN A 81 -7.59 14.18 -11.77
N ALA A 82 -8.77 14.71 -11.46
CA ALA A 82 -9.94 14.44 -12.26
C ALA A 82 -9.71 14.93 -13.69
N PRO A 83 -10.17 14.19 -14.72
CA PRO A 83 -10.06 14.66 -16.09
C PRO A 83 -10.76 16.01 -16.25
N LYS A 84 -10.12 16.91 -16.98
CA LYS A 84 -10.76 18.15 -17.36
C LYS A 84 -11.61 17.90 -18.61
N THR A 85 -12.84 18.26 -18.53
CA THR A 85 -13.77 18.13 -19.67
C THR A 85 -14.15 19.48 -20.20
#